data_d9b34845c211e923ce658e67c843a82e
#
_entry.id   d9b34845c211e923ce658e67c843a82e
#
_cell.length_a   1.000
_cell.length_b   1.000
_cell.length_c   1.000
_cell.angle_alpha   90.00
_cell.angle_beta   90.00
_cell.angle_gamma   90.00
#
_symmetry.space_group_name_H-M   'P 1'
#
loop_
_entity.id
_entity.type
_entity.pdbx_description
1 polymer ?
#
loop_
_entity_poly.entity_id
_entity_poly.type
_entity_poly.pdbx_seq_one_letter_code
_entity_poly.pdbx_strand_id
1 'polypeptide(L)'
;IAAGLSIGGMVPFTGTFANFSTARVYDQIRQVVSYSNKNVKICASHAGITLGEDGATHQTLEDIGMMKMLPNMTVIVPCDFNQTKAATIAVAEHEGPVYLRFGRPKVANFTPADEPFVIGKAQMMQEGTDVTIFACGHLVWKAVQALPILKEMGINAELINIHTIKPLDEELVV
;
A
#
# COMPACT_ATOMS: atom_id res chain seq x y z
N ILE A 1 -20.53 10.66 -2.44
CA ILE A 1 -20.03 11.98 -2.92
C ILE A 1 -18.84 11.74 -3.85
N ALA A 2 -17.75 11.09 -3.44
CA ALA A 2 -16.55 10.92 -4.25
C ALA A 2 -16.81 10.28 -5.63
N ALA A 3 -17.62 9.22 -5.69
CA ALA A 3 -17.99 8.62 -6.97
C ALA A 3 -18.75 9.59 -7.89
N GLY A 4 -19.64 10.43 -7.32
CA GLY A 4 -20.33 11.49 -8.08
C GLY A 4 -19.37 12.55 -8.62
N LEU A 5 -18.37 12.97 -7.85
CA LEU A 5 -17.32 13.88 -8.29
C LEU A 5 -16.49 13.27 -9.43
N SER A 6 -16.18 11.97 -9.34
CA SER A 6 -15.47 11.25 -10.40
C SER A 6 -16.27 11.18 -11.71
N ILE A 7 -17.60 11.02 -11.63
CA ILE A 7 -18.46 11.11 -12.83
C ILE A 7 -18.40 12.50 -13.46
N GLY A 8 -18.25 13.55 -12.65
CA GLY A 8 -18.06 14.93 -13.11
C GLY A 8 -16.64 15.25 -13.65
N GLY A 9 -15.77 14.24 -13.82
CA GLY A 9 -14.42 14.39 -14.36
C GLY A 9 -13.35 14.80 -13.34
N MET A 10 -13.67 14.80 -12.05
CA MET A 10 -12.70 15.08 -10.98
C MET A 10 -11.96 13.81 -10.57
N VAL A 11 -10.79 13.96 -9.96
CA VAL A 11 -10.02 12.88 -9.30
C VAL A 11 -10.13 13.06 -7.78
N PRO A 12 -11.18 12.57 -7.13
CA PRO A 12 -11.39 12.76 -5.70
C PRO A 12 -10.47 11.85 -4.88
N PHE A 13 -9.81 12.45 -3.90
CA PHE A 13 -9.08 11.76 -2.84
C PHE A 13 -9.93 11.78 -1.58
N THR A 14 -10.21 10.61 -1.01
CA THR A 14 -10.88 10.48 0.29
C THR A 14 -9.85 10.12 1.35
N GLY A 15 -10.01 10.61 2.59
CA GLY A 15 -9.05 10.34 3.65
C GLY A 15 -9.74 10.12 4.99
N THR A 16 -9.48 8.97 5.60
CA THR A 16 -9.83 8.64 6.99
C THR A 16 -9.00 7.43 7.44
N PHE A 17 -9.22 6.92 8.66
CA PHE A 17 -8.57 5.70 9.13
C PHE A 17 -8.98 4.49 8.28
N ALA A 18 -8.05 3.57 8.09
CA ALA A 18 -8.24 2.40 7.23
C ALA A 18 -9.47 1.57 7.60
N ASN A 19 -9.72 1.35 8.88
CA ASN A 19 -10.92 0.66 9.36
C ASN A 19 -12.21 1.34 8.88
N PHE A 20 -12.26 2.66 8.90
CA PHE A 20 -13.46 3.43 8.52
C PHE A 20 -13.60 3.65 7.03
N SER A 21 -12.48 3.65 6.31
CA SER A 21 -12.49 3.74 4.84
C SER A 21 -12.70 2.40 4.14
N THR A 22 -12.73 1.29 4.86
CA THR A 22 -12.91 -0.06 4.30
C THR A 22 -14.15 -0.76 4.83
N ALA A 23 -14.09 -1.34 6.03
CA ALA A 23 -15.14 -2.23 6.54
C ALA A 23 -16.53 -1.56 6.63
N ARG A 24 -16.58 -0.34 7.17
CA ARG A 24 -17.84 0.38 7.40
C ARG A 24 -18.58 0.77 6.13
N VAL A 25 -17.87 0.97 5.03
CA VAL A 25 -18.39 1.47 3.75
C VAL A 25 -18.10 0.51 2.59
N TYR A 26 -17.84 -0.75 2.90
CA TYR A 26 -17.38 -1.74 1.94
C TYR A 26 -18.34 -1.94 0.77
N ASP A 27 -19.65 -2.06 1.04
CA ASP A 27 -20.64 -2.24 0.00
C ASP A 27 -20.68 -1.04 -0.96
N GLN A 28 -20.63 0.18 -0.43
CA GLN A 28 -20.61 1.39 -1.26
C GLN A 28 -19.35 1.45 -2.13
N ILE A 29 -18.18 1.09 -1.59
CA ILE A 29 -16.96 1.02 -2.38
C ILE A 29 -17.07 -0.05 -3.45
N ARG A 30 -17.57 -1.24 -3.09
CA ARG A 30 -17.74 -2.36 -4.01
C ARG A 30 -18.63 -2.00 -5.20
N GLN A 31 -19.82 -1.47 -4.93
CA GLN A 31 -20.85 -1.21 -5.96
C GLN A 31 -20.57 0.09 -6.73
N VAL A 32 -20.32 1.17 -6.01
CA VAL A 32 -20.34 2.52 -6.60
C VAL A 32 -18.97 2.97 -7.08
N VAL A 33 -17.89 2.43 -6.51
CA VAL A 33 -16.52 2.82 -6.87
C VAL A 33 -15.87 1.74 -7.72
N SER A 34 -15.71 0.53 -7.15
CA SER A 34 -14.92 -0.54 -7.74
C SER A 34 -15.63 -1.18 -8.95
N TYR A 35 -16.84 -1.71 -8.77
CA TYR A 35 -17.61 -2.35 -9.86
C TYR A 35 -17.85 -1.37 -11.02
N SER A 36 -18.17 -0.12 -10.71
CA SER A 36 -18.41 0.94 -11.71
C SER A 36 -17.12 1.57 -12.25
N ASN A 37 -15.95 1.08 -11.85
CA ASN A 37 -14.62 1.56 -12.26
C ASN A 37 -14.47 3.10 -12.16
N LYS A 38 -14.85 3.67 -11.02
CA LYS A 38 -14.77 5.13 -10.81
C LYS A 38 -13.38 5.56 -10.35
N ASN A 39 -12.90 6.66 -10.88
CA ASN A 39 -11.59 7.20 -10.59
C ASN A 39 -11.54 7.88 -9.20
N VAL A 40 -11.63 7.06 -8.13
CA VAL A 40 -11.61 7.50 -6.74
C VAL A 40 -10.38 6.97 -6.02
N LYS A 41 -9.65 7.84 -5.33
CA LYS A 41 -8.46 7.51 -4.54
C LYS A 41 -8.83 7.43 -3.07
N ILE A 42 -8.80 6.23 -2.50
CA ILE A 42 -9.12 5.96 -1.11
C ILE A 42 -7.81 5.95 -0.32
N CYS A 43 -7.50 7.07 0.34
CA CYS A 43 -6.29 7.22 1.15
C CYS A 43 -6.58 6.83 2.59
N ALA A 44 -6.07 5.68 3.01
CA ALA A 44 -6.37 5.05 4.27
C ALA A 44 -5.19 5.12 5.24
N SER A 45 -5.29 5.97 6.23
CA SER A 45 -4.28 6.12 7.28
C SER A 45 -4.54 5.20 8.48
N HIS A 46 -3.60 5.11 9.40
CA HIS A 46 -3.75 4.38 10.66
C HIS A 46 -4.08 2.89 10.47
N ALA A 47 -3.57 2.30 9.39
CA ALA A 47 -3.82 0.90 9.06
C ALA A 47 -3.02 -0.07 9.95
N GLY A 48 -3.58 -1.26 10.19
CA GLY A 48 -2.94 -2.32 10.97
C GLY A 48 -3.06 -2.13 12.48
N ILE A 49 -2.30 -2.95 13.21
CA ILE A 49 -2.29 -2.96 14.69
C ILE A 49 -1.49 -1.82 15.30
N THR A 50 -0.61 -1.20 14.52
CA THR A 50 0.30 -0.14 14.97
C THR A 50 -0.38 1.22 15.12
N LEU A 51 -1.68 1.29 14.94
CA LEU A 51 -2.49 2.46 15.26
C LEU A 51 -2.31 2.88 16.74
N GLY A 52 -2.18 1.94 17.65
CA GLY A 52 -1.81 2.18 19.03
C GLY A 52 -3.00 2.41 19.96
N GLU A 53 -3.05 3.55 20.63
CA GLU A 53 -3.92 3.85 21.78
C GLU A 53 -5.42 3.87 21.49
N ASP A 54 -5.86 4.08 20.26
CA ASP A 54 -7.28 4.02 19.91
C ASP A 54 -7.86 2.59 19.98
N GLY A 55 -6.98 1.58 20.02
CA GLY A 55 -7.31 0.20 20.34
C GLY A 55 -8.07 -0.55 19.25
N ALA A 56 -8.61 -1.69 19.62
CA ALA A 56 -9.19 -2.70 18.71
C ALA A 56 -10.34 -2.19 17.84
N THR A 57 -11.09 -1.19 18.28
CA THR A 57 -12.21 -0.62 17.51
C THR A 57 -11.76 0.21 16.31
N HIS A 58 -10.48 0.59 16.25
CA HIS A 58 -9.89 1.41 15.22
C HIS A 58 -8.82 0.67 14.42
N GLN A 59 -8.24 -0.38 14.99
CA GLN A 59 -7.29 -1.26 14.31
C GLN A 59 -7.98 -2.05 13.21
N THR A 60 -7.26 -2.35 12.12
CA THR A 60 -7.76 -3.20 11.04
C THR A 60 -6.65 -4.10 10.52
N LEU A 61 -6.98 -5.37 10.31
CA LEU A 61 -6.09 -6.39 9.77
C LEU A 61 -6.57 -6.88 8.39
N GLU A 62 -7.82 -6.65 8.08
CA GLU A 62 -8.56 -7.19 6.94
C GLU A 62 -8.56 -6.29 5.70
N ASP A 63 -8.16 -5.04 5.85
CA ASP A 63 -8.32 -3.98 4.86
C ASP A 63 -7.68 -4.31 3.50
N ILE A 64 -6.45 -4.82 3.49
CA ILE A 64 -5.77 -5.25 2.27
C ILE A 64 -6.55 -6.38 1.59
N GLY A 65 -6.95 -7.40 2.35
CA GLY A 65 -7.73 -8.53 1.84
C GLY A 65 -9.05 -8.07 1.22
N MET A 66 -9.81 -7.26 1.94
CA MET A 66 -11.09 -6.71 1.46
C MET A 66 -10.92 -5.92 0.17
N MET A 67 -9.97 -5.01 0.11
CA MET A 67 -9.76 -4.17 -1.08
C MET A 67 -9.18 -4.97 -2.26
N LYS A 68 -8.31 -5.95 -2.00
CA LYS A 68 -7.75 -6.83 -3.03
C LYS A 68 -8.83 -7.66 -3.73
N MET A 69 -9.88 -8.06 -3.03
CA MET A 69 -10.99 -8.85 -3.59
C MET A 69 -11.87 -8.06 -4.56
N LEU A 70 -11.86 -6.73 -4.49
CA LEU A 70 -12.71 -5.89 -5.33
C LEU A 70 -12.19 -5.85 -6.79
N PRO A 71 -13.09 -5.96 -7.80
CA PRO A 71 -12.69 -5.79 -9.19
C PRO A 71 -12.16 -4.37 -9.44
N ASN A 72 -11.29 -4.20 -10.42
CA ASN A 72 -10.69 -2.91 -10.82
C ASN A 72 -9.89 -2.16 -9.73
N MET A 73 -9.97 -2.58 -8.46
CA MET A 73 -9.26 -1.91 -7.36
C MET A 73 -7.76 -2.14 -7.45
N THR A 74 -6.99 -1.06 -7.51
CA THR A 74 -5.54 -1.07 -7.31
C THR A 74 -5.23 -0.90 -5.83
N VAL A 75 -4.31 -1.70 -5.28
CA VAL A 75 -3.96 -1.69 -3.84
C VAL A 75 -2.47 -1.39 -3.68
N ILE A 76 -2.16 -0.28 -3.02
CA ILE A 76 -0.80 0.25 -2.85
C ILE A 76 -0.51 0.46 -1.37
N VAL A 77 0.67 -0.01 -0.93
CA VAL A 77 1.13 0.03 0.47
C VAL A 77 2.58 0.54 0.52
N PRO A 78 2.81 1.86 0.39
CA PRO A 78 4.16 2.43 0.39
C PRO A 78 4.83 2.25 1.76
N CYS A 79 6.16 2.21 1.78
CA CYS A 79 6.94 1.84 2.95
C CYS A 79 7.46 3.03 3.78
N ASP A 80 7.63 4.20 3.18
CA ASP A 80 8.10 5.42 3.86
C ASP A 80 7.51 6.70 3.25
N PHE A 81 7.97 7.86 3.72
CA PHE A 81 7.47 9.16 3.24
C PHE A 81 7.79 9.42 1.77
N ASN A 82 9.02 9.13 1.32
CA ASN A 82 9.41 9.37 -0.06
C ASN A 82 8.59 8.52 -1.02
N GLN A 83 8.45 7.24 -0.72
CA GLN A 83 7.63 6.34 -1.53
C GLN A 83 6.14 6.70 -1.46
N THR A 84 5.62 7.15 -0.31
CA THR A 84 4.23 7.63 -0.19
C THR A 84 3.99 8.86 -1.05
N LYS A 85 4.94 9.82 -1.07
CA LYS A 85 4.87 11.01 -1.92
C LYS A 85 4.83 10.62 -3.40
N ALA A 86 5.76 9.78 -3.84
CA ALA A 86 5.84 9.30 -5.22
C ALA A 86 4.58 8.51 -5.62
N ALA A 87 4.10 7.61 -4.75
CA ALA A 87 2.85 6.86 -4.95
C ALA A 87 1.64 7.79 -5.07
N THR A 88 1.54 8.84 -4.25
CA THR A 88 0.43 9.79 -4.30
C THR A 88 0.37 10.52 -5.65
N ILE A 89 1.52 10.90 -6.19
CA ILE A 89 1.60 11.52 -7.53
C ILE A 89 1.18 10.51 -8.60
N ALA A 90 1.74 9.29 -8.56
CA ALA A 90 1.42 8.24 -9.52
C ALA A 90 -0.08 7.86 -9.51
N VAL A 91 -0.73 7.79 -8.34
CA VAL A 91 -2.16 7.48 -8.28
C VAL A 91 -3.04 8.64 -8.73
N ALA A 92 -2.57 9.89 -8.68
CA ALA A 92 -3.32 11.03 -9.24
C ALA A 92 -3.44 10.93 -10.77
N GLU A 93 -2.43 10.38 -11.43
CA GLU A 93 -2.38 10.18 -12.87
C GLU A 93 -3.01 8.85 -13.32
N HIS A 94 -3.15 7.89 -12.42
CA HIS A 94 -3.71 6.57 -12.70
C HIS A 94 -5.23 6.63 -12.83
N GLU A 95 -5.78 6.07 -13.91
CA GLU A 95 -7.23 5.93 -14.10
C GLU A 95 -7.77 4.70 -13.38
N GLY A 96 -8.84 4.89 -12.61
CA GLY A 96 -9.51 3.82 -11.87
C GLY A 96 -9.42 3.97 -10.35
N PRO A 97 -10.08 3.05 -9.61
CA PRO A 97 -10.12 3.09 -8.16
C PRO A 97 -8.80 2.62 -7.56
N VAL A 98 -8.31 3.36 -6.59
CA VAL A 98 -7.07 3.04 -5.86
C VAL A 98 -7.32 3.06 -4.35
N TYR A 99 -6.83 2.05 -3.67
CA TYR A 99 -6.65 2.00 -2.23
C TYR A 99 -5.19 2.25 -1.89
N LEU A 100 -4.88 3.43 -1.36
CA LEU A 100 -3.54 3.83 -0.92
C LEU A 100 -3.49 3.76 0.61
N ARG A 101 -2.70 2.82 1.13
CA ARG A 101 -2.68 2.42 2.54
C ARG A 101 -1.39 2.84 3.23
N PHE A 102 -1.49 3.47 4.38
CA PHE A 102 -0.33 3.77 5.22
C PHE A 102 -0.66 3.70 6.72
N GLY A 103 0.37 3.45 7.52
CA GLY A 103 0.26 3.33 8.96
C GLY A 103 0.28 4.68 9.68
N ARG A 104 0.17 4.65 11.02
CA ARG A 104 0.30 5.81 11.90
C ARG A 104 1.74 6.07 12.35
N PRO A 105 2.57 5.03 12.66
CA PRO A 105 3.90 5.26 13.22
C PRO A 105 4.80 6.05 12.28
N LYS A 106 5.66 6.86 12.86
CA LYS A 106 6.80 7.41 12.13
C LYS A 106 7.78 6.27 11.81
N VAL A 107 8.18 6.19 10.56
CA VAL A 107 9.19 5.24 10.08
C VAL A 107 10.40 6.00 9.56
N ALA A 108 11.54 5.32 9.47
CA ALA A 108 12.69 5.89 8.81
C ALA A 108 12.35 6.20 7.35
N ASN A 109 12.91 7.28 6.83
CA ASN A 109 12.81 7.63 5.42
C ASN A 109 14.07 7.13 4.73
N PHE A 110 13.97 6.02 4.02
CA PHE A 110 15.12 5.27 3.50
C PHE A 110 15.07 5.02 1.99
N THR A 111 13.92 5.24 1.35
CA THR A 111 13.84 5.19 -0.11
C THR A 111 14.37 6.49 -0.74
N PRO A 112 14.91 6.45 -1.97
CA PRO A 112 15.36 7.67 -2.66
C PRO A 112 14.22 8.67 -2.86
N ALA A 113 14.52 9.96 -2.70
CA ALA A 113 13.50 11.02 -2.76
C ALA A 113 12.90 11.24 -4.15
N ASP A 114 13.68 10.94 -5.18
CA ASP A 114 13.34 11.21 -6.58
C ASP A 114 13.08 9.92 -7.38
N GLU A 115 12.92 8.78 -6.70
CA GLU A 115 12.63 7.52 -7.36
C GLU A 115 11.19 7.51 -7.88
N PRO A 116 10.97 7.24 -9.19
CA PRO A 116 9.64 7.14 -9.76
C PRO A 116 8.87 5.96 -9.15
N PHE A 117 7.58 6.16 -8.83
CA PHE A 117 6.71 5.09 -8.39
C PHE A 117 5.99 4.47 -9.59
N VAL A 118 6.23 3.19 -9.86
CA VAL A 118 5.60 2.46 -10.95
C VAL A 118 4.56 1.51 -10.38
N ILE A 119 3.28 1.82 -10.60
CA ILE A 119 2.17 0.96 -10.14
C ILE A 119 2.26 -0.40 -10.83
N GLY A 120 2.16 -1.48 -10.04
CA GLY A 120 2.23 -2.86 -10.54
C GLY A 120 3.64 -3.43 -10.60
N LYS A 121 4.67 -2.66 -10.25
CA LYS A 121 6.02 -3.17 -10.09
C LYS A 121 6.39 -3.29 -8.61
N ALA A 122 7.28 -4.23 -8.30
CA ALA A 122 7.91 -4.34 -6.99
C ALA A 122 9.33 -3.74 -7.07
N GLN A 123 9.93 -3.50 -5.91
CA GLN A 123 11.26 -2.91 -5.82
C GLN A 123 12.24 -3.88 -5.18
N MET A 124 13.27 -4.27 -5.94
CA MET A 124 14.41 -5.01 -5.40
C MET A 124 15.21 -4.09 -4.48
N MET A 125 15.20 -4.37 -3.19
CA MET A 125 15.93 -3.60 -2.18
C MET A 125 17.33 -4.16 -1.95
N GLN A 126 17.47 -5.47 -2.00
CA GLN A 126 18.74 -6.19 -1.87
C GLN A 126 18.64 -7.56 -2.55
N GLU A 127 19.65 -7.89 -3.33
CA GLU A 127 19.83 -9.23 -3.90
C GLU A 127 20.36 -10.21 -2.84
N GLY A 128 19.96 -11.49 -2.96
CA GLY A 128 20.38 -12.59 -2.09
C GLY A 128 20.13 -13.96 -2.73
N THR A 129 20.63 -15.02 -2.11
CA THR A 129 20.59 -16.38 -2.70
C THR A 129 19.99 -17.43 -1.80
N ASP A 130 19.85 -17.17 -0.50
CA ASP A 130 19.49 -18.22 0.47
C ASP A 130 18.01 -18.16 0.86
N VAL A 131 17.45 -16.94 0.93
CA VAL A 131 16.06 -16.72 1.28
C VAL A 131 15.57 -15.38 0.70
N THR A 132 14.34 -15.34 0.19
CA THR A 132 13.68 -14.12 -0.25
C THR A 132 12.70 -13.63 0.80
N ILE A 133 12.81 -12.36 1.18
CA ILE A 133 11.91 -11.67 2.10
C ILE A 133 11.02 -10.72 1.29
N PHE A 134 9.73 -11.02 1.21
CA PHE A 134 8.73 -10.11 0.66
C PHE A 134 8.13 -9.27 1.79
N ALA A 135 8.24 -7.95 1.67
CA ALA A 135 7.71 -7.03 2.66
C ALA A 135 6.92 -5.90 2.00
N CYS A 136 5.99 -5.29 2.72
CA CYS A 136 5.26 -4.10 2.28
C CYS A 136 5.02 -3.12 3.44
N GLY A 137 4.79 -1.86 3.11
CA GLY A 137 4.54 -0.82 4.10
C GLY A 137 5.70 -0.65 5.07
N HIS A 138 5.41 -0.20 6.28
CA HIS A 138 6.46 0.09 7.26
C HIS A 138 7.26 -1.14 7.76
N LEU A 139 6.81 -2.36 7.47
CA LEU A 139 7.59 -3.58 7.76
C LEU A 139 8.81 -3.73 6.85
N VAL A 140 8.86 -3.07 5.70
CA VAL A 140 10.06 -3.05 4.84
C VAL A 140 11.26 -2.52 5.61
N TRP A 141 11.09 -1.46 6.43
CA TRP A 141 12.18 -0.96 7.27
C TRP A 141 12.67 -1.99 8.28
N LYS A 142 11.76 -2.79 8.85
CA LYS A 142 12.15 -3.87 9.76
C LYS A 142 12.93 -4.98 9.05
N ALA A 143 12.54 -5.30 7.83
CA ALA A 143 13.29 -6.23 7.00
C ALA A 143 14.68 -5.69 6.66
N VAL A 144 14.80 -4.41 6.27
CA VAL A 144 16.10 -3.76 6.04
C VAL A 144 17.00 -3.85 7.28
N GLN A 145 16.46 -3.61 8.48
CA GLN A 145 17.21 -3.74 9.73
C GLN A 145 17.64 -5.19 10.04
N ALA A 146 16.91 -6.19 9.56
CA ALA A 146 17.24 -7.60 9.76
C ALA A 146 18.36 -8.10 8.84
N LEU A 147 18.55 -7.50 7.66
CA LEU A 147 19.55 -7.94 6.67
C LEU A 147 20.98 -8.06 7.23
N PRO A 148 21.54 -7.07 7.95
CA PRO A 148 22.88 -7.20 8.51
C PRO A 148 22.96 -8.32 9.56
N ILE A 149 21.91 -8.55 10.34
CA ILE A 149 21.87 -9.61 11.34
C ILE A 149 21.88 -10.98 10.66
N LEU A 150 21.08 -11.15 9.60
CA LEU A 150 21.06 -12.39 8.80
C LEU A 150 22.44 -12.65 8.17
N LYS A 151 23.09 -11.61 7.67
CA LYS A 151 24.44 -11.72 7.09
C LYS A 151 25.47 -12.17 8.12
N GLU A 152 25.41 -11.67 9.37
CA GLU A 152 26.27 -12.14 10.47
C GLU A 152 26.01 -13.61 10.81
N MET A 153 24.79 -14.10 10.59
CA MET A 153 24.43 -15.51 10.74
C MET A 153 24.82 -16.38 9.53
N GLY A 154 25.44 -15.80 8.49
CA GLY A 154 25.84 -16.49 7.28
C GLY A 154 24.70 -16.68 6.27
N ILE A 155 23.60 -15.95 6.41
CA ILE A 155 22.43 -16.02 5.52
C ILE A 155 22.46 -14.83 4.56
N ASN A 156 22.52 -15.10 3.26
CA ASN A 156 22.44 -14.10 2.21
C ASN A 156 20.98 -13.92 1.75
N ALA A 157 20.29 -12.99 2.41
CA ALA A 157 18.86 -12.77 2.18
C ALA A 157 18.62 -11.74 1.06
N GLU A 158 17.67 -12.06 0.18
CA GLU A 158 17.06 -11.13 -0.76
C GLU A 158 15.92 -10.39 -0.08
N LEU A 159 15.75 -9.10 -0.39
CA LEU A 159 14.63 -8.29 0.09
C LEU A 159 13.92 -7.61 -1.06
N ILE A 160 12.63 -7.87 -1.19
CA ILE A 160 11.73 -7.27 -2.18
C ILE A 160 10.62 -6.50 -1.48
N ASN A 161 10.50 -5.22 -1.82
CA ASN A 161 9.40 -4.37 -1.37
C ASN A 161 8.22 -4.50 -2.34
N ILE A 162 7.17 -5.18 -1.91
CA ILE A 162 5.91 -5.32 -2.65
C ILE A 162 4.99 -4.13 -2.32
N HIS A 163 5.33 -2.95 -2.82
CA HIS A 163 4.56 -1.74 -2.56
C HIS A 163 3.22 -1.69 -3.33
N THR A 164 3.08 -2.46 -4.41
CA THR A 164 1.81 -2.66 -5.11
C THR A 164 1.35 -4.10 -4.89
N ILE A 165 0.28 -4.27 -4.11
CA ILE A 165 -0.29 -5.58 -3.79
C ILE A 165 -1.18 -6.08 -4.92
N LYS A 166 -1.83 -5.15 -5.63
CA LYS A 166 -2.67 -5.42 -6.80
C LYS A 166 -2.60 -4.26 -7.78
N PRO A 167 -2.22 -4.49 -9.05
CA PRO A 167 -1.71 -5.77 -9.57
C PRO A 167 -0.38 -6.16 -8.93
N LEU A 168 -0.12 -7.46 -8.81
CA LEU A 168 1.16 -7.99 -8.34
C LEU A 168 2.18 -7.97 -9.47
N ASP A 169 3.43 -7.70 -9.16
CA ASP A 169 4.56 -7.90 -10.09
C ASP A 169 4.92 -9.38 -10.16
N GLU A 170 4.22 -10.12 -11.01
CA GLU A 170 4.41 -11.56 -11.16
C GLU A 170 5.78 -11.92 -11.73
N GLU A 171 6.37 -11.03 -12.55
CA GLU A 171 7.70 -11.25 -13.15
C GLU A 171 8.80 -11.28 -12.08
N LEU A 172 8.69 -10.46 -11.03
CA LEU A 172 9.69 -10.40 -9.97
C LEU A 172 9.42 -11.43 -8.85
N VAL A 173 8.17 -11.87 -8.70
CA VAL A 173 7.78 -12.78 -7.59
C VAL A 173 7.90 -14.25 -7.99
N VAL A 174 7.87 -14.59 -9.27
CA VAL A 174 7.92 -15.95 -9.82
C VAL A 174 9.28 -16.21 -10.47
#